data_c7df843c7978983c07f8c6f87796e708
#
_entry.id   c7df843c7978983c07f8c6f87796e708
#
_cell.length_a   1.000
_cell.length_b   1.000
_cell.length_c   1.000
_cell.angle_alpha   90.00
_cell.angle_beta   90.00
_cell.angle_gamma   90.00
#
_symmetry.space_group_name_H-M   'P 1'
#
loop_
_entity.id
_entity.type
_entity.pdbx_description
1 polymer ?
#
loop_
_entity_poly.entity_id
_entity_poly.type
_entity_poly.pdbx_seq_one_letter_code
_entity_poly.pdbx_strand_id
1 'polypeptide(L)'
;MNRVLVVLFSVAALAFAACAPFVTQSPSGKFSPVNAHAIDGNDRVLLKGGDVVSYFTKSAYTQGNPSIKSTYENVTFYFSSAENKALFDKEPTKYLPEFGGYCANGVVYSIPWGGDADSFEMINGKLYIFGGKGSRDAFMLDVPKNVALANKYWKEEVSGSNAFTHRTLRTTIGRVAHYKSGAELAAEVAAAKK
;
A
#
# COMPACT_ATOMS: atom_id res chain seq x y z
N MET A 1 -31.07 33.88 -1.48
CA MET A 1 -29.65 33.81 -1.14
C MET A 1 -29.14 32.40 -0.76
N ASN A 2 -30.02 31.47 -0.31
CA ASN A 2 -29.56 30.18 0.24
C ASN A 2 -29.25 29.05 -0.76
N ARG A 3 -29.73 29.11 -2.00
CA ARG A 3 -29.50 28.02 -2.98
C ARG A 3 -28.11 28.08 -3.63
N VAL A 4 -27.54 29.25 -3.83
CA VAL A 4 -26.20 29.43 -4.41
C VAL A 4 -25.10 29.01 -3.41
N LEU A 5 -25.33 29.25 -2.10
CA LEU A 5 -24.35 28.85 -1.07
C LEU A 5 -24.26 27.33 -0.92
N VAL A 6 -25.38 26.61 -1.02
CA VAL A 6 -25.41 25.14 -0.93
C VAL A 6 -24.70 24.49 -2.11
N VAL A 7 -24.85 25.03 -3.33
CA VAL A 7 -24.16 24.52 -4.52
C VAL A 7 -22.66 24.76 -4.44
N LEU A 8 -22.21 25.89 -3.93
CA LEU A 8 -20.77 26.19 -3.76
C LEU A 8 -20.12 25.26 -2.70
N PHE A 9 -20.81 24.96 -1.61
CA PHE A 9 -20.32 24.00 -0.61
C PHE A 9 -20.25 22.57 -1.16
N SER A 10 -21.21 22.15 -1.97
CA SER A 10 -21.24 20.81 -2.57
C SER A 10 -20.13 20.64 -3.63
N VAL A 11 -19.83 21.66 -4.42
CA VAL A 11 -18.75 21.64 -5.42
C VAL A 11 -17.38 21.64 -4.74
N ALA A 12 -17.21 22.41 -3.66
CA ALA A 12 -15.97 22.42 -2.88
C ALA A 12 -15.70 21.07 -2.21
N ALA A 13 -16.72 20.44 -1.61
CA ALA A 13 -16.58 19.12 -0.99
C ALA A 13 -16.22 18.01 -2.00
N LEU A 14 -16.78 18.05 -3.21
CA LEU A 14 -16.43 17.13 -4.31
C LEU A 14 -15.01 17.36 -4.82
N ALA A 15 -14.53 18.59 -4.88
CA ALA A 15 -13.17 18.91 -5.29
C ALA A 15 -12.13 18.38 -4.26
N PHE A 16 -12.41 18.50 -2.96
CA PHE A 16 -11.53 17.97 -1.92
C PHE A 16 -11.48 16.43 -1.93
N ALA A 17 -12.57 15.73 -2.16
CA ALA A 17 -12.59 14.28 -2.28
C ALA A 17 -11.82 13.78 -3.50
N ALA A 18 -11.85 14.49 -4.62
CA ALA A 18 -11.10 14.15 -5.82
C ALA A 18 -9.58 14.35 -5.68
N CYS A 19 -9.14 15.24 -4.78
CA CYS A 19 -7.72 15.49 -4.52
C CYS A 19 -7.10 14.55 -3.47
N ALA A 20 -7.90 13.83 -2.68
CA ALA A 20 -7.41 12.97 -1.60
C ALA A 20 -6.35 11.93 -2.07
N PRO A 21 -6.52 11.21 -3.20
CA PRO A 21 -5.49 10.27 -3.69
C PRO A 21 -4.17 10.95 -4.05
N PHE A 22 -4.21 12.19 -4.53
CA PHE A 22 -2.98 12.94 -4.83
C PHE A 22 -2.20 13.28 -3.58
N VAL A 23 -2.87 13.62 -2.49
CA VAL A 23 -2.22 13.92 -1.21
C VAL A 23 -1.73 12.65 -0.52
N THR A 24 -2.61 11.65 -0.35
CA THR A 24 -2.30 10.44 0.41
C THR A 24 -1.26 9.55 -0.25
N GLN A 25 -1.17 9.53 -1.59
CA GLN A 25 -0.30 8.65 -2.36
C GLN A 25 0.93 9.37 -2.94
N SER A 26 1.21 10.57 -2.49
CA SER A 26 2.46 11.29 -2.77
C SER A 26 3.60 10.81 -1.86
N PRO A 27 4.85 10.98 -2.30
CA PRO A 27 6.01 10.76 -1.44
C PRO A 27 5.95 11.61 -0.17
N SER A 28 6.44 11.09 0.95
CA SER A 28 6.46 11.78 2.23
C SER A 28 7.69 11.41 3.03
N GLY A 29 8.56 12.37 3.28
CA GLY A 29 9.82 12.15 3.98
C GLY A 29 10.67 11.08 3.28
N LYS A 30 11.07 10.07 4.03
CA LYS A 30 11.85 8.92 3.50
C LYS A 30 10.97 7.87 2.83
N PHE A 31 9.66 7.93 3.00
CA PHE A 31 8.73 7.08 2.25
C PHE A 31 8.48 7.64 0.86
N SER A 32 8.35 6.74 -0.10
CA SER A 32 8.16 7.20 -1.45
C SER A 32 7.50 6.14 -2.34
N PRO A 33 6.28 6.23 -2.60
CA PRO A 33 5.09 6.67 -1.85
C PRO A 33 4.60 5.61 -0.84
N VAL A 34 3.46 5.83 -0.16
CA VAL A 34 2.86 4.86 0.76
C VAL A 34 1.40 4.58 0.45
N ASN A 35 0.94 3.36 0.71
CA ASN A 35 -0.46 2.96 0.64
C ASN A 35 -1.21 3.48 1.87
N ALA A 36 -1.42 4.80 1.90
CA ALA A 36 -2.07 5.51 2.99
C ALA A 36 -3.45 6.01 2.57
N HIS A 37 -4.31 6.19 3.57
CA HIS A 37 -5.70 6.58 3.44
C HIS A 37 -6.03 7.71 4.43
N ALA A 38 -6.92 8.62 4.03
CA ALA A 38 -7.47 9.63 4.93
C ALA A 38 -8.62 8.99 5.73
N ILE A 39 -8.41 8.76 7.03
CA ILE A 39 -9.41 8.17 7.94
C ILE A 39 -9.25 8.75 9.34
N ASP A 40 -10.32 8.75 10.10
CA ASP A 40 -10.36 9.18 11.51
C ASP A 40 -9.71 10.55 11.76
N GLY A 41 -9.87 11.50 10.82
CA GLY A 41 -9.28 12.83 10.92
C GLY A 41 -7.78 12.89 10.70
N ASN A 42 -7.15 11.79 10.28
CA ASN A 42 -5.75 11.74 9.88
C ASN A 42 -5.64 11.62 8.35
N ASP A 43 -4.79 12.42 7.73
CA ASP A 43 -4.69 12.50 6.28
C ASP A 43 -4.01 11.30 5.63
N ARG A 44 -3.14 10.60 6.38
CA ARG A 44 -2.29 9.53 5.82
C ARG A 44 -2.13 8.37 6.81
N VAL A 45 -3.13 7.52 6.91
CA VAL A 45 -3.09 6.31 7.75
C VAL A 45 -2.65 5.12 6.90
N LEU A 46 -1.53 4.49 7.27
CA LEU A 46 -0.99 3.33 6.54
C LEU A 46 -1.94 2.13 6.61
N LEU A 47 -2.16 1.46 5.48
CA LEU A 47 -2.91 0.20 5.37
C LEU A 47 -4.27 0.24 6.08
N LYS A 48 -4.96 1.39 6.01
CA LYS A 48 -6.25 1.61 6.70
C LYS A 48 -6.20 1.35 8.21
N GLY A 49 -5.02 1.53 8.82
CA GLY A 49 -4.82 1.35 10.25
C GLY A 49 -4.50 -0.08 10.70
N GLY A 50 -4.08 -0.96 9.80
CA GLY A 50 -3.52 -2.26 10.18
C GLY A 50 -2.25 -2.09 11.03
N ASP A 51 -2.14 -2.85 12.13
CA ASP A 51 -1.00 -2.81 13.03
C ASP A 51 0.21 -3.50 12.40
N VAL A 52 1.18 -2.70 11.95
CA VAL A 52 2.37 -3.22 11.25
C VAL A 52 3.25 -4.12 12.12
N VAL A 53 3.22 -3.96 13.45
CA VAL A 53 4.01 -4.77 14.38
C VAL A 53 3.42 -6.17 14.53
N SER A 54 2.10 -6.33 14.40
CA SER A 54 1.43 -7.61 14.57
C SER A 54 1.89 -8.66 13.56
N TYR A 55 2.26 -8.29 12.35
CA TYR A 55 2.79 -9.22 11.35
C TYR A 55 4.10 -9.88 11.81
N PHE A 56 4.95 -9.12 12.51
CA PHE A 56 6.24 -9.60 13.01
C PHE A 56 6.14 -10.36 14.32
N THR A 57 5.18 -9.99 15.18
CA THR A 57 5.06 -10.57 16.53
C THR A 57 4.08 -11.73 16.60
N LYS A 58 3.06 -11.76 15.75
CA LYS A 58 1.98 -12.74 15.75
C LYS A 58 1.83 -13.49 14.42
N SER A 59 2.57 -13.09 13.38
CA SER A 59 2.39 -13.57 11.99
C SER A 59 0.94 -13.45 11.51
N ALA A 60 0.26 -12.37 11.90
CA ALA A 60 -1.15 -12.16 11.63
C ALA A 60 -1.49 -10.69 11.45
N TYR A 61 -2.49 -10.44 10.59
CA TYR A 61 -3.15 -9.15 10.52
C TYR A 61 -3.91 -8.87 11.83
N THR A 62 -3.78 -7.66 12.32
CA THR A 62 -4.57 -7.15 13.45
C THR A 62 -4.94 -5.70 13.15
N GLN A 63 -6.21 -5.34 13.31
CA GLN A 63 -6.63 -3.95 13.19
C GLN A 63 -6.10 -3.15 14.37
N GLY A 64 -5.45 -2.01 14.08
CA GLY A 64 -5.01 -1.06 15.10
C GLY A 64 -6.16 -0.20 15.63
N ASN A 65 -5.96 0.33 16.82
CA ASN A 65 -6.87 1.27 17.48
C ASN A 65 -6.42 2.71 17.16
N PRO A 66 -7.29 3.59 16.64
CA PRO A 66 -6.98 5.00 16.35
C PRO A 66 -6.46 5.80 17.56
N SER A 67 -6.78 5.36 18.79
CA SER A 67 -6.31 5.98 20.03
C SER A 67 -4.87 5.59 20.40
N ILE A 68 -4.32 4.51 19.79
CA ILE A 68 -2.96 4.02 20.03
C ILE A 68 -2.19 4.19 18.72
N LYS A 69 -1.58 5.36 18.53
CA LYS A 69 -0.97 5.74 17.26
C LYS A 69 0.39 6.39 17.42
N SER A 70 1.19 6.31 16.36
CA SER A 70 2.42 7.08 16.17
C SER A 70 2.42 7.69 14.77
N THR A 71 3.21 8.76 14.62
CA THR A 71 3.49 9.35 13.30
C THR A 71 4.98 9.18 12.99
N TYR A 72 5.26 8.63 11.82
CA TYR A 72 6.62 8.51 11.31
C TYR A 72 6.67 8.97 9.84
N GLU A 73 7.58 9.90 9.50
CA GLU A 73 7.74 10.47 8.14
C GLU A 73 6.41 10.98 7.53
N ASN A 74 5.60 11.68 8.34
CA ASN A 74 4.27 12.19 7.99
C ASN A 74 3.23 11.10 7.63
N VAL A 75 3.43 9.88 8.08
CA VAL A 75 2.48 8.77 7.97
C VAL A 75 2.04 8.35 9.36
N THR A 76 0.74 8.14 9.54
CA THR A 76 0.14 7.69 10.80
C THR A 76 0.01 6.16 10.81
N PHE A 77 0.42 5.57 11.91
CA PHE A 77 0.35 4.14 12.18
C PHE A 77 -0.56 3.90 13.39
N TYR A 78 -1.47 2.94 13.28
CA TYR A 78 -2.31 2.50 14.39
C TYR A 78 -1.79 1.18 14.94
N PHE A 79 -1.93 0.98 16.25
CA PHE A 79 -1.45 -0.22 16.93
C PHE A 79 -2.58 -0.88 17.72
N SER A 80 -2.53 -2.19 17.80
CA SER A 80 -3.50 -2.99 18.56
C SER A 80 -3.24 -2.97 20.07
N SER A 81 -2.03 -2.54 20.50
CA SER A 81 -1.64 -2.43 21.90
C SER A 81 -0.57 -1.36 22.12
N ALA A 82 -0.41 -0.95 23.37
CA ALA A 82 0.65 -0.02 23.78
C ALA A 82 2.05 -0.64 23.62
N GLU A 83 2.17 -1.94 23.78
CA GLU A 83 3.42 -2.70 23.61
C GLU A 83 3.86 -2.66 22.14
N ASN A 84 2.95 -2.91 21.20
CA ASN A 84 3.26 -2.83 19.76
C ASN A 84 3.67 -1.40 19.36
N LYS A 85 2.97 -0.39 19.89
CA LYS A 85 3.37 1.00 19.71
C LYS A 85 4.80 1.26 20.20
N ALA A 86 5.13 0.81 21.40
CA ALA A 86 6.47 0.99 21.98
C ALA A 86 7.57 0.31 21.16
N LEU A 87 7.28 -0.90 20.63
CA LEU A 87 8.20 -1.59 19.72
C LEU A 87 8.43 -0.82 18.43
N PHE A 88 7.37 -0.27 17.84
CA PHE A 88 7.46 0.55 16.64
C PHE A 88 8.25 1.84 16.91
N ASP A 89 7.93 2.57 17.99
CA ASP A 89 8.58 3.85 18.32
C ASP A 89 10.09 3.70 18.54
N LYS A 90 10.51 2.53 19.06
CA LYS A 90 11.91 2.21 19.25
C LYS A 90 12.67 1.98 17.95
N GLU A 91 12.04 1.33 16.96
CA GLU A 91 12.69 0.92 15.72
C GLU A 91 11.69 0.93 14.55
N PRO A 92 11.18 2.10 14.12
CA PRO A 92 10.11 2.18 13.11
C PRO A 92 10.45 1.46 11.81
N THR A 93 11.69 1.62 11.32
CA THR A 93 12.14 1.08 10.02
C THR A 93 12.03 -0.43 9.93
N LYS A 94 12.12 -1.15 11.05
CA LYS A 94 12.00 -2.61 11.12
C LYS A 94 10.62 -3.11 10.69
N TYR A 95 9.57 -2.35 10.98
CA TYR A 95 8.18 -2.76 10.83
C TYR A 95 7.52 -2.21 9.56
N LEU A 96 8.28 -1.47 8.74
CA LEU A 96 7.73 -0.91 7.51
C LEU A 96 7.49 -2.01 6.48
N PRO A 97 6.34 -1.99 5.78
CA PRO A 97 6.12 -2.89 4.66
C PRO A 97 6.99 -2.49 3.47
N GLU A 98 7.49 -3.48 2.74
CA GLU A 98 8.15 -3.25 1.46
C GLU A 98 7.20 -2.53 0.50
N PHE A 99 7.76 -1.73 -0.38
CA PHE A 99 7.02 -0.95 -1.37
C PHE A 99 5.93 -0.05 -0.78
N GLY A 100 6.18 0.50 0.41
CA GLY A 100 5.22 1.38 1.10
C GLY A 100 3.86 0.74 1.40
N GLY A 101 3.76 -0.59 1.42
CA GLY A 101 2.50 -1.31 1.62
C GLY A 101 1.60 -1.40 0.39
N TYR A 102 2.10 -1.04 -0.80
CA TYR A 102 1.42 -1.35 -2.06
C TYR A 102 1.49 -2.85 -2.37
N CYS A 103 0.60 -3.30 -3.25
CA CYS A 103 0.59 -4.69 -3.71
C CYS A 103 1.93 -5.06 -4.38
N ALA A 104 2.72 -5.93 -3.74
CA ALA A 104 4.03 -6.33 -4.24
C ALA A 104 3.96 -6.95 -5.64
N ASN A 105 2.92 -7.76 -5.92
CA ASN A 105 2.72 -8.32 -7.27
C ASN A 105 2.36 -7.24 -8.30
N GLY A 106 1.70 -6.17 -7.91
CA GLY A 106 1.47 -5.02 -8.79
C GLY A 106 2.77 -4.30 -9.13
N VAL A 107 3.66 -4.14 -8.15
CA VAL A 107 4.97 -3.50 -8.35
C VAL A 107 5.88 -4.31 -9.28
N VAL A 108 5.73 -5.64 -9.40
CA VAL A 108 6.40 -6.48 -10.43
C VAL A 108 6.16 -5.93 -11.84
N TYR A 109 5.04 -5.28 -12.05
CA TYR A 109 4.63 -4.66 -13.33
C TYR A 109 4.76 -3.14 -13.33
N SER A 110 5.46 -2.55 -12.37
CA SER A 110 5.53 -1.10 -12.15
C SER A 110 4.15 -0.46 -11.88
N ILE A 111 3.21 -1.20 -11.32
CA ILE A 111 1.86 -0.71 -11.03
C ILE A 111 1.61 -0.79 -9.52
N PRO A 112 1.76 0.30 -8.76
CA PRO A 112 1.52 0.32 -7.32
C PRO A 112 0.01 0.29 -7.01
N TRP A 113 -0.62 -0.88 -7.23
CA TRP A 113 -1.99 -1.14 -6.79
C TRP A 113 -2.09 -1.10 -5.26
N GLY A 114 -3.24 -0.70 -4.74
CA GLY A 114 -3.50 -0.79 -3.31
C GLY A 114 -3.29 -2.21 -2.78
N GLY A 115 -2.73 -2.30 -1.59
CA GLY A 115 -2.57 -3.56 -0.87
C GLY A 115 -3.65 -3.71 0.19
N ASP A 116 -4.10 -4.94 0.41
CA ASP A 116 -5.03 -5.31 1.48
C ASP A 116 -4.23 -5.79 2.70
N ALA A 117 -4.50 -5.18 3.84
CA ALA A 117 -3.73 -5.42 5.06
C ALA A 117 -3.75 -6.88 5.54
N ASP A 118 -4.81 -7.63 5.25
CA ASP A 118 -4.96 -9.04 5.58
C ASP A 118 -4.32 -10.00 4.56
N SER A 119 -3.85 -9.48 3.43
CA SER A 119 -3.17 -10.25 2.39
C SER A 119 -1.67 -9.95 2.38
N PHE A 120 -0.89 -10.74 3.10
CA PHE A 120 0.54 -10.50 3.31
C PHE A 120 1.38 -11.77 3.28
N GLU A 121 2.70 -11.61 3.17
CA GLU A 121 3.73 -12.62 3.40
C GLU A 121 4.95 -12.00 4.07
N MET A 122 5.58 -12.79 4.94
CA MET A 122 6.89 -12.50 5.49
C MET A 122 7.97 -13.23 4.69
N ILE A 123 8.76 -12.50 3.91
CA ILE A 123 9.81 -13.07 3.07
C ILE A 123 11.15 -12.54 3.56
N ASN A 124 12.02 -13.42 4.03
CA ASN A 124 13.33 -13.07 4.59
C ASN A 124 13.28 -11.96 5.65
N GLY A 125 12.28 -12.02 6.55
CA GLY A 125 12.08 -11.06 7.64
C GLY A 125 11.50 -9.71 7.21
N LYS A 126 11.06 -9.57 5.97
CA LYS A 126 10.44 -8.37 5.42
C LYS A 126 8.96 -8.58 5.16
N LEU A 127 8.16 -7.56 5.41
CA LEU A 127 6.71 -7.58 5.23
C LEU A 127 6.34 -7.17 3.79
N TYR A 128 5.70 -8.07 3.06
CA TYR A 128 5.12 -7.82 1.74
C TYR A 128 3.59 -7.83 1.82
N ILE A 129 2.96 -6.82 1.26
CA ILE A 129 1.50 -6.70 1.21
C ILE A 129 1.04 -6.98 -0.22
N PHE A 130 -0.15 -7.59 -0.36
CA PHE A 130 -0.74 -7.93 -1.66
C PHE A 130 -2.16 -7.39 -1.79
N GLY A 131 -2.66 -7.27 -3.01
CA GLY A 131 -4.04 -6.84 -3.31
C GLY A 131 -5.02 -8.02 -3.27
N GLY A 132 -4.84 -8.95 -2.32
CA GLY A 132 -5.67 -10.13 -2.14
C GLY A 132 -4.93 -11.43 -2.44
N LYS A 133 -5.57 -12.56 -2.07
CA LYS A 133 -4.99 -13.91 -2.14
C LYS A 133 -4.47 -14.29 -3.53
N GLY A 134 -5.21 -14.01 -4.59
CA GLY A 134 -4.77 -14.35 -5.96
C GLY A 134 -3.49 -13.64 -6.37
N SER A 135 -3.36 -12.40 -5.96
CA SER A 135 -2.16 -11.59 -6.18
C SER A 135 -0.95 -12.12 -5.40
N ARG A 136 -1.16 -12.55 -4.17
CA ARG A 136 -0.17 -13.21 -3.32
C ARG A 136 0.26 -14.55 -3.93
N ASP A 137 -0.69 -15.42 -4.26
CA ASP A 137 -0.42 -16.74 -4.84
C ASP A 137 0.41 -16.61 -6.14
N ALA A 138 0.09 -15.63 -6.99
CA ALA A 138 0.85 -15.36 -8.21
C ALA A 138 2.30 -14.89 -7.94
N PHE A 139 2.49 -14.03 -6.95
CA PHE A 139 3.83 -13.60 -6.56
C PHE A 139 4.67 -14.76 -6.02
N MET A 140 4.05 -15.68 -5.29
CA MET A 140 4.71 -16.83 -4.67
C MET A 140 5.11 -17.91 -5.69
N LEU A 141 4.68 -17.86 -6.96
CA LEU A 141 5.12 -18.80 -8.00
C LEU A 141 6.63 -18.71 -8.30
N ASP A 142 7.20 -17.50 -8.18
CA ASP A 142 8.64 -17.28 -8.39
C ASP A 142 9.10 -16.09 -7.55
N VAL A 143 9.28 -16.33 -6.26
CA VAL A 143 9.64 -15.28 -5.29
C VAL A 143 10.95 -14.56 -5.65
N PRO A 144 12.05 -15.24 -5.98
CA PRO A 144 13.32 -14.55 -6.30
C PRO A 144 13.18 -13.59 -7.48
N LYS A 145 12.56 -14.03 -8.57
CA LYS A 145 12.33 -13.21 -9.76
C LYS A 145 11.39 -12.04 -9.48
N ASN A 146 10.28 -12.29 -8.79
CA ASN A 146 9.27 -11.28 -8.51
C ASN A 146 9.78 -10.22 -7.53
N VAL A 147 10.56 -10.60 -6.52
CA VAL A 147 11.26 -9.65 -5.63
C VAL A 147 12.27 -8.80 -6.42
N ALA A 148 13.06 -9.41 -7.31
CA ALA A 148 14.02 -8.68 -8.12
C ALA A 148 13.36 -7.65 -9.04
N LEU A 149 12.28 -8.04 -9.74
CA LEU A 149 11.50 -7.15 -10.60
C LEU A 149 10.83 -6.02 -9.81
N ALA A 150 10.20 -6.35 -8.69
CA ALA A 150 9.53 -5.36 -7.85
C ALA A 150 10.55 -4.34 -7.29
N ASN A 151 11.71 -4.78 -6.81
CA ASN A 151 12.78 -3.89 -6.36
C ASN A 151 13.29 -2.97 -7.47
N LYS A 152 13.49 -3.53 -8.68
CA LYS A 152 13.88 -2.74 -9.85
C LYS A 152 12.89 -1.64 -10.14
N TYR A 153 11.62 -1.98 -10.37
CA TYR A 153 10.59 -0.99 -10.72
C TYR A 153 10.28 -0.03 -9.60
N TRP A 154 10.34 -0.49 -8.35
CA TRP A 154 10.20 0.41 -7.21
C TRP A 154 11.28 1.49 -7.24
N LYS A 155 12.52 1.10 -7.39
CA LYS A 155 13.67 2.02 -7.39
C LYS A 155 13.69 2.95 -8.61
N GLU A 156 13.43 2.40 -9.81
CA GLU A 156 13.64 3.12 -11.06
C GLU A 156 12.45 4.00 -11.44
N GLU A 157 11.22 3.63 -11.03
CA GLU A 157 10.02 4.25 -11.59
C GLU A 157 8.99 4.71 -10.54
N VAL A 158 8.77 3.92 -9.48
CA VAL A 158 7.68 4.19 -8.53
C VAL A 158 8.13 5.11 -7.40
N SER A 159 9.32 4.85 -6.84
CA SER A 159 9.89 5.68 -5.77
C SER A 159 10.06 7.13 -6.24
N GLY A 160 9.61 8.08 -5.41
CA GLY A 160 9.64 9.50 -5.78
C GLY A 160 8.46 9.96 -6.64
N SER A 161 7.62 9.05 -7.15
CA SER A 161 6.43 9.41 -7.91
C SER A 161 5.16 9.48 -7.03
N ASN A 162 4.09 10.10 -7.55
CA ASN A 162 2.77 9.92 -6.98
C ASN A 162 2.20 8.58 -7.48
N ALA A 163 1.90 7.65 -6.56
CA ALA A 163 1.47 6.31 -6.94
C ALA A 163 0.14 6.27 -7.70
N PHE A 164 -0.77 7.21 -7.46
CA PHE A 164 -2.03 7.30 -8.19
C PHE A 164 -1.80 7.65 -9.67
N THR A 165 -1.02 8.69 -9.94
CA THR A 165 -0.71 9.12 -11.30
C THR A 165 0.15 8.09 -12.03
N HIS A 166 1.17 7.55 -11.36
CA HIS A 166 2.03 6.52 -11.93
C HIS A 166 1.24 5.27 -12.34
N ARG A 167 0.40 4.77 -11.44
CA ARG A 167 -0.50 3.63 -11.73
C ARG A 167 -1.41 3.90 -12.91
N THR A 168 -2.01 5.10 -12.97
CA THR A 168 -2.92 5.48 -14.06
C THR A 168 -2.20 5.44 -15.41
N LEU A 169 -1.02 6.04 -15.49
CA LEU A 169 -0.20 6.01 -16.72
C LEU A 169 0.16 4.58 -17.12
N ARG A 170 0.64 3.76 -16.17
CA ARG A 170 1.06 2.38 -16.45
C ARG A 170 -0.08 1.46 -16.88
N THR A 171 -1.29 1.69 -16.39
CA THR A 171 -2.45 0.88 -16.79
C THR A 171 -3.05 1.28 -18.12
N THR A 172 -2.90 2.55 -18.52
CA THR A 172 -3.53 3.08 -19.74
C THR A 172 -2.59 3.12 -20.96
N ILE A 173 -1.33 3.53 -20.77
CA ILE A 173 -0.47 3.90 -21.91
C ILE A 173 0.80 3.02 -21.97
N GLY A 174 1.33 2.56 -20.86
CA GLY A 174 2.71 2.06 -20.81
C GLY A 174 2.91 0.78 -20.01
N ARG A 175 2.13 -0.28 -20.26
CA ARG A 175 2.36 -1.59 -19.63
C ARG A 175 3.74 -2.11 -19.96
N VAL A 176 4.40 -2.74 -18.98
CA VAL A 176 5.69 -3.41 -19.22
C VAL A 176 5.50 -4.63 -20.13
N ALA A 177 6.56 -5.00 -20.88
CA ALA A 177 6.47 -6.08 -21.87
C ALA A 177 6.05 -7.44 -21.28
N HIS A 178 6.38 -7.72 -20.01
CA HIS A 178 6.03 -8.94 -19.31
C HIS A 178 4.74 -8.84 -18.48
N TYR A 179 3.92 -7.80 -18.70
CA TYR A 179 2.66 -7.63 -18.00
C TYR A 179 1.73 -8.83 -18.22
N LYS A 180 1.15 -9.29 -17.12
CA LYS A 180 0.10 -10.31 -17.12
C LYS A 180 -1.17 -9.76 -16.47
N SER A 181 -2.30 -10.04 -17.08
CA SER A 181 -3.61 -9.74 -16.51
C SER A 181 -3.92 -10.63 -15.30
N GLY A 182 -4.90 -10.24 -14.49
CA GLY A 182 -5.36 -11.08 -13.39
C GLY A 182 -5.84 -12.46 -13.82
N ALA A 183 -6.45 -12.58 -15.02
CA ALA A 183 -6.91 -13.85 -15.56
C ALA A 183 -5.74 -14.78 -15.94
N GLU A 184 -4.70 -14.25 -16.57
CA GLU A 184 -3.47 -15.00 -16.90
C GLU A 184 -2.76 -15.47 -15.63
N LEU A 185 -2.62 -14.62 -14.63
CA LEU A 185 -2.03 -14.98 -13.34
C LEU A 185 -2.86 -16.06 -12.62
N ALA A 186 -4.17 -15.96 -12.63
CA ALA A 186 -5.04 -16.98 -12.05
C ALA A 186 -4.89 -18.34 -12.74
N ALA A 187 -4.75 -18.34 -14.07
CA ALA A 187 -4.52 -19.57 -14.83
C ALA A 187 -3.15 -20.20 -14.49
N GLU A 188 -2.10 -19.42 -14.37
CA GLU A 188 -0.77 -19.90 -13.95
C GLU A 188 -0.79 -20.48 -12.54
N VAL A 189 -1.43 -19.80 -11.59
CA VAL A 189 -1.60 -20.31 -10.21
C VAL A 189 -2.38 -21.64 -10.21
N ALA A 190 -3.43 -21.74 -11.02
CA ALA A 190 -4.21 -22.97 -11.15
C ALA A 190 -3.40 -24.12 -11.79
N ALA A 191 -2.56 -23.82 -12.77
CA ALA A 191 -1.68 -24.81 -13.40
C ALA A 191 -0.59 -25.32 -12.45
N ALA A 192 -0.04 -24.46 -11.60
CA ALA A 192 1.01 -24.83 -10.65
C ALA A 192 0.50 -25.67 -9.45
N LYS A 193 -0.82 -25.76 -9.25
CA LYS A 193 -1.46 -26.58 -8.18
C LYS A 193 -1.84 -27.99 -8.64
N LYS A 194 -1.65 -28.31 -9.92
CA LYS A 194 -1.88 -29.64 -10.51
C LYS A 194 -0.64 -30.50 -10.43
#